data_979ef7c5d19c2198320055dd1285c11d
#
_entry.id   979ef7c5d19c2198320055dd1285c11d
#
_cell.length_a   1.000
_cell.length_b   1.000
_cell.length_c   1.000
_cell.angle_alpha   90.00
_cell.angle_beta   90.00
_cell.angle_gamma   90.00
#
_symmetry.space_group_name_H-M   'P 1'
#
loop_
_entity.id
_entity.type
_entity.pdbx_description
1 polymer ?
#
loop_
_entity_poly.entity_id
_entity_poly.type
_entity_poly.pdbx_seq_one_letter_code
_entity_poly.pdbx_strand_id
1 'polypeptide(L)'
;MYLESEPGRELETERCRMNVTGRETKKIRKKNKRYHVLYTAMAAVFFTMILWAAVTNRGQSPATLLSEGNVAFAEGWHIADGTAADMDHLHKMPSVQPFQVQSVYHSLPSDLGEGKSLCFRSKNIIYQVYVDGELRYEPKIRESSVYNRSLGTRWSYVPLSAADAGDSVENRFQTVYQNARSCIDHLTLGSAAGEIAGTITGKTVAFSTCLLLLFAGFLLIIADI
;
A
#
# COMPACT_ATOMS: atom_id res chain seq x y z
N MET A 1 25.48 -83.26 -2.65
CA MET A 1 25.59 -82.51 -3.90
C MET A 1 25.74 -81.07 -3.51
N TYR A 2 27.00 -80.63 -3.30
CA TYR A 2 27.32 -79.25 -2.93
C TYR A 2 27.46 -78.45 -4.22
N LEU A 3 26.58 -77.43 -4.38
CA LEU A 3 26.71 -76.44 -5.42
C LEU A 3 27.82 -75.44 -5.00
N GLU A 4 28.96 -75.59 -5.63
CA GLU A 4 30.08 -74.66 -5.54
C GLU A 4 29.62 -73.32 -6.14
N SER A 5 29.43 -72.30 -5.32
CA SER A 5 29.17 -70.95 -5.78
C SER A 5 30.43 -70.34 -6.39
N GLU A 6 30.42 -70.09 -7.68
CA GLU A 6 31.54 -69.48 -8.41
C GLU A 6 31.84 -68.08 -7.86
N PRO A 7 33.00 -67.83 -7.20
CA PRO A 7 33.36 -66.54 -6.62
C PRO A 7 33.54 -65.38 -7.66
N GLY A 8 33.64 -65.72 -8.94
CA GLY A 8 33.74 -64.74 -10.03
C GLY A 8 32.50 -63.96 -10.34
N ARG A 9 31.31 -64.55 -10.08
CA ARG A 9 30.01 -63.95 -10.43
C ARG A 9 29.55 -62.87 -9.45
N GLU A 10 29.97 -62.97 -8.19
CA GLU A 10 29.69 -61.94 -7.15
C GLU A 10 30.52 -60.67 -7.38
N LEU A 11 31.77 -60.82 -7.76
CA LEU A 11 32.69 -59.69 -8.04
C LEU A 11 32.25 -58.87 -9.28
N GLU A 12 31.70 -59.54 -10.30
CA GLU A 12 31.15 -58.82 -11.48
C GLU A 12 29.87 -58.09 -11.16
N THR A 13 28.97 -58.63 -10.34
CA THR A 13 27.73 -58.00 -9.90
C THR A 13 28.01 -56.78 -9.01
N GLU A 14 28.94 -56.86 -8.10
CA GLU A 14 29.37 -55.71 -7.28
C GLU A 14 30.04 -54.60 -8.10
N ARG A 15 30.89 -54.95 -9.07
CA ARG A 15 31.52 -54.00 -9.96
C ARG A 15 30.50 -53.29 -10.87
N CYS A 16 29.49 -54.01 -11.35
CA CYS A 16 28.37 -53.47 -12.11
C CYS A 16 27.51 -52.51 -11.28
N ARG A 17 27.19 -52.87 -10.00
CA ARG A 17 26.48 -52.05 -9.05
C ARG A 17 27.20 -50.76 -8.70
N MET A 18 28.50 -50.79 -8.46
CA MET A 18 29.32 -49.61 -8.19
C MET A 18 29.41 -48.68 -9.40
N ASN A 19 29.48 -49.20 -10.62
CA ASN A 19 29.51 -48.40 -11.83
C ASN A 19 28.16 -47.71 -12.11
N VAL A 20 27.02 -48.34 -11.83
CA VAL A 20 25.69 -47.77 -11.96
C VAL A 20 25.50 -46.65 -10.95
N THR A 21 25.88 -46.88 -9.66
CA THR A 21 25.77 -45.87 -8.59
C THR A 21 26.68 -44.66 -8.90
N GLY A 22 27.88 -44.88 -9.42
CA GLY A 22 28.79 -43.78 -9.82
C GLY A 22 28.32 -42.96 -11.02
N ARG A 23 27.55 -43.58 -11.93
CA ARG A 23 26.93 -42.83 -13.05
C ARG A 23 25.72 -42.04 -12.62
N GLU A 24 24.91 -42.57 -11.70
CA GLU A 24 23.75 -41.86 -11.14
C GLU A 24 24.17 -40.68 -10.30
N THR A 25 25.16 -40.85 -9.41
CA THR A 25 25.68 -39.75 -8.59
C THR A 25 26.29 -38.63 -9.45
N LYS A 26 26.98 -38.96 -10.54
CA LYS A 26 27.48 -37.95 -11.50
C LYS A 26 26.31 -37.22 -12.22
N LYS A 27 25.25 -37.91 -12.58
CA LYS A 27 24.06 -37.30 -13.20
C LYS A 27 23.36 -36.34 -12.25
N ILE A 28 23.15 -36.75 -10.99
CA ILE A 28 22.54 -35.93 -9.95
C ILE A 28 23.40 -34.69 -9.68
N ARG A 29 24.72 -34.84 -9.55
CA ARG A 29 25.64 -33.73 -9.32
C ARG A 29 25.67 -32.73 -10.50
N LYS A 30 25.53 -33.23 -11.74
CA LYS A 30 25.45 -32.39 -12.94
C LYS A 30 24.10 -31.64 -13.03
N LYS A 31 23.02 -32.30 -12.61
CA LYS A 31 21.68 -31.70 -12.52
C LYS A 31 21.67 -30.58 -11.48
N ASN A 32 22.18 -30.83 -10.27
CA ASN A 32 22.27 -29.82 -9.23
C ASN A 32 23.12 -28.61 -9.62
N LYS A 33 24.26 -28.83 -10.31
CA LYS A 33 25.10 -27.74 -10.78
C LYS A 33 24.40 -26.84 -11.80
N ARG A 34 23.52 -27.40 -12.65
CA ARG A 34 22.72 -26.62 -13.61
C ARG A 34 21.66 -25.79 -12.89
N TYR A 35 21.01 -26.30 -11.83
CA TYR A 35 20.06 -25.54 -11.03
C TYR A 35 20.74 -24.40 -10.28
N HIS A 36 21.91 -24.62 -9.68
CA HIS A 36 22.66 -23.54 -9.03
C HIS A 36 23.03 -22.41 -10.01
N VAL A 37 23.42 -22.74 -11.23
CA VAL A 37 23.71 -21.71 -12.27
C VAL A 37 22.44 -20.97 -12.66
N LEU A 38 21.31 -21.67 -12.80
CA LEU A 38 20.03 -21.05 -13.13
C LEU A 38 19.56 -20.10 -12.00
N TYR A 39 19.66 -20.53 -10.73
CA TYR A 39 19.28 -19.72 -9.58
C TYR A 39 20.15 -18.48 -9.43
N THR A 40 21.47 -18.61 -9.60
CA THR A 40 22.38 -17.45 -9.55
C THR A 40 22.10 -16.47 -10.70
N ALA A 41 21.81 -16.95 -11.90
CA ALA A 41 21.45 -16.10 -13.03
C ALA A 41 20.12 -15.36 -12.78
N MET A 42 19.10 -16.06 -12.31
CA MET A 42 17.80 -15.44 -11.96
C MET A 42 17.94 -14.42 -10.82
N ALA A 43 18.69 -14.73 -9.77
CA ALA A 43 18.97 -13.80 -8.69
C ALA A 43 19.70 -12.55 -9.20
N ALA A 44 20.68 -12.70 -10.10
CA ALA A 44 21.40 -11.58 -10.70
C ALA A 44 20.50 -10.69 -11.56
N VAL A 45 19.63 -11.28 -12.40
CA VAL A 45 18.64 -10.53 -13.19
C VAL A 45 17.68 -9.77 -12.28
N PHE A 46 17.23 -10.41 -11.22
CA PHE A 46 16.32 -9.80 -10.28
C PHE A 46 16.97 -8.62 -9.52
N PHE A 47 18.21 -8.80 -9.08
CA PHE A 47 19.00 -7.75 -8.41
C PHE A 47 19.27 -6.56 -9.35
N THR A 48 19.55 -6.82 -10.62
CA THR A 48 19.72 -5.76 -11.63
C THR A 48 18.41 -5.01 -11.89
N MET A 49 17.25 -5.69 -11.91
CA MET A 49 15.94 -5.03 -12.03
C MET A 49 15.63 -4.13 -10.84
N ILE A 50 15.96 -4.56 -9.61
CA ILE A 50 15.78 -3.72 -8.41
C ILE A 50 16.70 -2.51 -8.46
N LEU A 51 17.97 -2.71 -8.79
CA LEU A 51 18.93 -1.62 -8.91
C LEU A 51 18.50 -0.62 -10.00
N TRP A 52 18.03 -1.13 -11.12
CA TRP A 52 17.50 -0.31 -12.21
C TRP A 52 16.26 0.47 -11.78
N ALA A 53 15.29 -0.17 -11.09
CA ALA A 53 14.13 0.50 -10.53
C ALA A 53 14.51 1.55 -9.48
N ALA A 54 15.51 1.28 -8.63
CA ALA A 54 16.00 2.24 -7.64
C ALA A 54 16.74 3.44 -8.28
N VAL A 55 17.45 3.21 -9.39
CA VAL A 55 18.16 4.28 -10.12
C VAL A 55 17.18 5.12 -10.94
N THR A 56 16.23 4.49 -11.64
CA THR A 56 15.22 5.19 -12.44
C THR A 56 14.24 5.98 -11.59
N ASN A 57 13.95 5.53 -10.36
CA ASN A 57 13.14 6.31 -9.40
C ASN A 57 13.88 7.51 -8.78
N ARG A 58 15.16 7.72 -9.06
CA ARG A 58 15.89 8.93 -8.64
C ARG A 58 15.63 10.14 -9.56
N GLY A 59 15.11 9.93 -10.74
CA GLY A 59 14.60 10.99 -11.62
C GLY A 59 13.09 11.11 -11.45
N GLN A 60 12.57 12.32 -11.45
CA GLN A 60 11.16 12.70 -11.25
C GLN A 60 10.17 11.57 -11.59
N SER A 61 9.63 10.96 -10.54
CA SER A 61 8.58 9.96 -10.66
C SER A 61 7.39 10.59 -11.39
N PRO A 62 6.68 9.88 -12.27
CA PRO A 62 5.40 10.34 -12.81
C PRO A 62 4.44 10.82 -11.72
N ALA A 63 4.55 10.25 -10.51
CA ALA A 63 3.82 10.69 -9.33
C ALA A 63 4.21 12.11 -8.88
N THR A 64 5.47 12.52 -9.00
CA THR A 64 5.90 13.89 -8.69
C THR A 64 5.30 14.89 -9.66
N LEU A 65 5.25 14.56 -10.95
CA LEU A 65 4.60 15.40 -11.96
C LEU A 65 3.08 15.51 -11.75
N LEU A 66 2.44 14.44 -11.29
CA LEU A 66 1.00 14.41 -11.00
C LEU A 66 0.67 15.05 -9.65
N SER A 67 1.57 15.01 -8.67
CA SER A 67 1.42 15.67 -7.38
C SER A 67 1.89 17.13 -7.39
N GLU A 68 2.45 17.60 -8.48
CA GLU A 68 2.86 18.99 -8.66
C GLU A 68 1.63 19.89 -8.49
N GLY A 69 1.68 20.73 -7.44
CA GLY A 69 0.55 21.59 -7.08
C GLY A 69 -0.41 21.05 -6.03
N ASN A 70 -0.15 19.87 -5.43
CA ASN A 70 -0.85 19.46 -4.21
C ASN A 70 -0.22 20.19 -3.01
N VAL A 71 -1.05 20.93 -2.28
CA VAL A 71 -0.64 21.73 -1.12
C VAL A 71 -1.23 21.12 0.13
N ALA A 72 -0.44 21.07 1.22
CA ALA A 72 -0.96 20.69 2.53
C ALA A 72 -2.07 21.68 2.96
N PHE A 73 -3.19 21.14 3.41
CA PHE A 73 -4.39 21.91 3.76
C PHE A 73 -4.90 21.56 5.18
N ALA A 74 -4.01 21.05 6.02
CA ALA A 74 -4.34 20.59 7.37
C ALA A 74 -4.38 21.71 8.40
N GLU A 75 -3.71 22.84 8.15
CA GLU A 75 -3.65 23.98 9.07
C GLU A 75 -4.78 24.98 8.81
N GLY A 76 -5.13 25.78 9.80
CA GLY A 76 -6.11 26.86 9.66
C GLY A 76 -7.58 26.46 9.85
N TRP A 77 -7.85 25.18 10.09
CA TRP A 77 -9.20 24.74 10.44
C TRP A 77 -9.61 25.21 11.84
N HIS A 78 -10.86 25.58 12.01
CA HIS A 78 -11.41 26.07 13.27
C HIS A 78 -12.84 25.55 13.49
N ILE A 79 -13.25 25.47 14.73
CA ILE A 79 -14.65 25.21 15.10
C ILE A 79 -15.45 26.51 15.12
N ALA A 80 -16.76 26.41 15.26
CA ALA A 80 -17.67 27.57 15.19
C ALA A 80 -17.38 28.71 16.19
N ASP A 81 -16.71 28.42 17.29
CA ASP A 81 -16.27 29.41 18.28
C ASP A 81 -14.93 30.08 17.95
N GLY A 82 -14.31 29.73 16.82
CA GLY A 82 -13.01 30.23 16.39
C GLY A 82 -11.81 29.48 16.96
N THR A 83 -12.01 28.46 17.79
CA THR A 83 -10.92 27.63 18.32
C THR A 83 -10.29 26.81 17.19
N ALA A 84 -8.95 26.79 17.12
CA ALA A 84 -8.23 26.01 16.12
C ALA A 84 -8.52 24.51 16.26
N ALA A 85 -8.78 23.87 15.13
CA ALA A 85 -9.07 22.44 15.04
C ALA A 85 -7.82 21.65 14.64
N ASP A 86 -7.43 20.68 15.48
CA ASP A 86 -6.39 19.71 15.14
C ASP A 86 -7.03 18.53 14.40
N MET A 87 -6.95 18.57 13.08
CA MET A 87 -7.57 17.57 12.20
C MET A 87 -7.01 16.17 12.40
N ASP A 88 -5.73 16.06 12.72
CA ASP A 88 -5.06 14.77 12.97
C ASP A 88 -5.44 14.15 14.32
N HIS A 89 -5.93 14.96 15.24
CA HIS A 89 -6.25 14.54 16.59
C HIS A 89 -7.65 14.99 17.06
N LEU A 90 -8.64 14.95 16.20
CA LEU A 90 -10.03 15.33 16.52
C LEU A 90 -10.53 14.71 17.82
N HIS A 91 -10.18 13.46 18.11
CA HIS A 91 -10.57 12.74 19.32
C HIS A 91 -9.96 13.32 20.62
N LYS A 92 -8.94 14.18 20.54
CA LYS A 92 -8.32 14.84 21.69
C LYS A 92 -8.90 16.22 21.97
N MET A 93 -9.70 16.74 21.05
CA MET A 93 -10.31 18.05 21.22
C MET A 93 -11.40 17.99 22.30
N PRO A 94 -11.37 18.88 23.32
CA PRO A 94 -12.35 18.85 24.41
C PRO A 94 -13.80 19.07 23.94
N SER A 95 -13.96 19.82 22.84
CA SER A 95 -15.27 20.12 22.23
C SER A 95 -15.85 18.94 21.45
N VAL A 96 -15.03 17.93 21.09
CA VAL A 96 -15.47 16.79 20.29
C VAL A 96 -15.98 15.68 21.21
N GLN A 97 -17.29 15.55 21.28
CA GLN A 97 -17.93 14.48 22.04
C GLN A 97 -18.32 13.31 21.12
N PRO A 98 -18.16 12.07 21.58
CA PRO A 98 -18.59 10.90 20.83
C PRO A 98 -20.08 10.97 20.47
N PHE A 99 -20.41 10.53 19.28
CA PHE A 99 -21.79 10.47 18.75
C PHE A 99 -22.47 11.81 18.52
N GLN A 100 -21.82 12.94 18.79
CA GLN A 100 -22.31 14.27 18.43
C GLN A 100 -21.75 14.74 17.10
N VAL A 101 -22.56 15.41 16.32
CA VAL A 101 -22.14 16.06 15.08
C VAL A 101 -21.36 17.32 15.45
N GLN A 102 -20.19 17.44 14.90
CA GLN A 102 -19.32 18.60 15.06
C GLN A 102 -19.00 19.16 13.68
N SER A 103 -18.76 20.46 13.60
CA SER A 103 -18.38 21.14 12.37
C SER A 103 -17.06 21.85 12.56
N VAL A 104 -16.20 21.71 11.54
CA VAL A 104 -14.96 22.49 11.40
C VAL A 104 -14.99 23.22 10.08
N TYR A 105 -14.42 24.40 10.07
CA TYR A 105 -14.49 25.35 8.96
C TYR A 105 -13.11 25.75 8.49
N HIS A 106 -12.99 25.99 7.18
CA HIS A 106 -11.81 26.57 6.55
C HIS A 106 -12.23 27.36 5.32
N SER A 107 -11.46 28.38 4.90
CA SER A 107 -11.71 29.08 3.65
C SER A 107 -10.82 28.52 2.55
N LEU A 108 -11.40 28.29 1.36
CA LEU A 108 -10.63 27.89 0.19
C LEU A 108 -9.72 29.04 -0.30
N PRO A 109 -8.58 28.74 -0.90
CA PRO A 109 -7.73 29.77 -1.52
C PRO A 109 -8.47 30.55 -2.60
N SER A 110 -8.19 31.84 -2.71
CA SER A 110 -8.77 32.69 -3.73
C SER A 110 -8.23 32.42 -5.14
N ASP A 111 -7.13 31.69 -5.25
CA ASP A 111 -6.48 31.28 -6.51
C ASP A 111 -6.74 29.81 -6.87
N LEU A 112 -7.89 29.29 -6.44
CA LEU A 112 -8.28 27.91 -6.71
C LEU A 112 -8.43 27.69 -8.24
N GLY A 113 -7.60 26.81 -8.79
CA GLY A 113 -7.67 26.42 -10.21
C GLY A 113 -8.68 25.30 -10.48
N GLU A 114 -8.97 25.08 -11.75
CA GLU A 114 -9.83 23.98 -12.21
C GLU A 114 -9.24 22.60 -11.91
N GLY A 115 -10.09 21.60 -11.72
CA GLY A 115 -9.71 20.21 -11.53
C GLY A 115 -9.05 19.92 -10.18
N LYS A 116 -9.14 20.85 -9.23
CA LYS A 116 -8.68 20.63 -7.87
C LYS A 116 -9.69 19.81 -7.08
N SER A 117 -9.21 19.14 -6.06
CA SER A 117 -10.00 18.36 -5.12
C SER A 117 -9.45 18.54 -3.70
N LEU A 118 -10.33 18.56 -2.75
CA LEU A 118 -9.96 18.40 -1.35
C LEU A 118 -9.78 16.89 -1.10
N CYS A 119 -8.54 16.49 -0.87
CA CYS A 119 -8.17 15.10 -0.66
C CYS A 119 -7.83 14.88 0.80
N PHE A 120 -8.38 13.85 1.41
CA PHE A 120 -8.06 13.51 2.80
C PHE A 120 -8.31 12.05 3.11
N ARG A 121 -7.71 11.59 4.18
CA ARG A 121 -7.95 10.28 4.74
C ARG A 121 -8.71 10.40 6.06
N SER A 122 -9.91 9.84 6.12
CA SER A 122 -10.72 9.78 7.33
C SER A 122 -10.52 8.45 8.06
N LYS A 123 -10.61 8.47 9.38
CA LYS A 123 -10.48 7.27 10.20
C LYS A 123 -11.48 7.30 11.35
N ASN A 124 -12.31 6.26 11.41
CA ASN A 124 -13.31 6.05 12.47
C ASN A 124 -14.31 7.22 12.67
N ILE A 125 -14.62 7.95 11.61
CA ILE A 125 -15.60 9.04 11.63
C ILE A 125 -16.60 8.88 10.48
N ILE A 126 -17.82 9.38 10.69
CA ILE A 126 -18.79 9.68 9.65
C ILE A 126 -18.67 11.17 9.38
N TYR A 127 -18.70 11.60 8.13
CA TYR A 127 -18.50 13.00 7.78
C TYR A 127 -19.25 13.39 6.51
N GLN A 128 -19.51 14.68 6.39
CA GLN A 128 -20.09 15.35 5.23
C GLN A 128 -19.27 16.60 4.95
N VAL A 129 -19.03 16.90 3.68
CA VAL A 129 -18.31 18.11 3.27
C VAL A 129 -19.26 19.04 2.53
N TYR A 130 -19.33 20.27 3.01
CA TYR A 130 -20.11 21.34 2.42
C TYR A 130 -19.16 22.43 1.89
N VAL A 131 -19.51 23.04 0.78
CA VAL A 131 -18.84 24.22 0.23
C VAL A 131 -19.90 25.28 0.05
N ASP A 132 -19.70 26.42 0.66
CA ASP A 132 -20.68 27.54 0.71
C ASP A 132 -22.11 27.07 1.13
N GLY A 133 -22.17 26.13 2.09
CA GLY A 133 -23.41 25.55 2.59
C GLY A 133 -24.06 24.48 1.70
N GLU A 134 -23.50 24.22 0.50
CA GLU A 134 -23.97 23.16 -0.39
C GLU A 134 -23.26 21.83 -0.08
N LEU A 135 -24.02 20.74 0.08
CA LEU A 135 -23.46 19.40 0.30
C LEU A 135 -22.74 18.93 -0.96
N ARG A 136 -21.41 18.84 -0.90
CA ARG A 136 -20.56 18.38 -2.00
C ARG A 136 -20.17 16.93 -1.90
N TYR A 137 -20.06 16.41 -0.68
CA TYR A 137 -19.63 15.05 -0.47
C TYR A 137 -20.24 14.42 0.77
N GLU A 138 -20.75 13.21 0.61
CA GLU A 138 -21.17 12.34 1.68
C GLU A 138 -20.75 10.90 1.37
N PRO A 139 -20.04 10.22 2.28
CA PRO A 139 -19.64 8.85 2.05
C PRO A 139 -20.85 7.92 2.11
N LYS A 140 -21.08 7.14 1.06
CA LYS A 140 -22.08 6.07 1.08
C LYS A 140 -21.67 5.02 2.12
N ILE A 141 -22.42 4.92 3.19
CA ILE A 141 -22.28 3.89 4.21
C ILE A 141 -22.96 2.63 3.66
N ARG A 142 -22.20 1.59 3.44
CA ARG A 142 -22.79 0.30 3.11
C ARG A 142 -23.29 -0.32 4.41
N GLU A 143 -24.60 -0.49 4.54
CA GLU A 143 -25.19 -1.23 5.65
C GLU A 143 -24.67 -2.68 5.63
N SER A 144 -23.69 -2.94 6.47
CA SER A 144 -23.21 -4.30 6.73
C SER A 144 -23.72 -4.72 8.09
N SER A 145 -24.36 -5.85 8.16
CA SER A 145 -25.01 -6.37 9.38
C SER A 145 -24.05 -6.59 10.57
N VAL A 146 -22.73 -6.58 10.34
CA VAL A 146 -21.71 -6.90 11.35
C VAL A 146 -20.96 -5.66 11.85
N TYR A 147 -20.80 -4.61 11.02
CA TYR A 147 -19.98 -3.43 11.34
C TYR A 147 -20.68 -2.10 11.01
N ASN A 148 -21.95 -2.00 11.35
CA ASN A 148 -22.86 -0.93 10.90
C ASN A 148 -22.51 0.51 11.27
N ARG A 149 -21.40 0.80 11.94
CA ARG A 149 -21.16 2.14 12.49
C ARG A 149 -19.83 2.77 12.13
N SER A 150 -18.91 2.05 11.52
CA SER A 150 -17.60 2.61 11.18
C SER A 150 -17.27 2.46 9.70
N LEU A 151 -16.85 3.56 9.10
CA LEU A 151 -16.30 3.56 7.75
C LEU A 151 -14.85 3.04 7.71
N GLY A 152 -14.26 2.72 8.87
CA GLY A 152 -12.85 2.35 8.98
C GLY A 152 -11.92 3.49 8.55
N THR A 153 -10.86 3.15 7.81
CA THR A 153 -9.98 4.13 7.19
C THR A 153 -10.38 4.28 5.72
N ARG A 154 -10.63 5.51 5.28
CA ARG A 154 -11.08 5.80 3.92
C ARG A 154 -10.41 7.04 3.35
N TRP A 155 -10.00 6.96 2.09
CA TRP A 155 -9.64 8.12 1.29
C TRP A 155 -10.88 8.75 0.66
N SER A 156 -10.89 10.07 0.61
CA SER A 156 -11.96 10.87 0.04
C SER A 156 -11.40 11.96 -0.85
N TYR A 157 -12.08 12.19 -1.93
CA TYR A 157 -11.72 13.15 -2.95
C TYR A 157 -12.98 13.97 -3.26
N VAL A 158 -13.00 15.21 -2.77
CA VAL A 158 -14.13 16.13 -2.95
C VAL A 158 -13.78 17.04 -4.10
N PRO A 159 -14.44 16.93 -5.24
CA PRO A 159 -14.13 17.76 -6.39
C PRO A 159 -14.50 19.23 -6.09
N LEU A 160 -13.62 20.12 -6.50
CA LEU A 160 -13.77 21.56 -6.39
C LEU A 160 -13.64 22.19 -7.80
N SER A 161 -14.22 23.35 -7.96
CA SER A 161 -14.14 24.14 -9.19
C SER A 161 -13.48 25.50 -8.93
N ALA A 162 -13.07 26.19 -9.96
CA ALA A 162 -12.56 27.56 -9.82
C ALA A 162 -13.64 28.53 -9.26
N ALA A 163 -14.93 28.19 -9.41
CA ALA A 163 -16.02 28.98 -8.84
C ALA A 163 -16.07 28.94 -7.31
N ASP A 164 -15.50 27.87 -6.69
CA ASP A 164 -15.46 27.71 -5.23
C ASP A 164 -14.31 28.50 -4.58
N ALA A 165 -13.56 29.30 -5.37
CA ALA A 165 -12.41 30.07 -4.88
C ALA A 165 -12.83 31.09 -3.82
N GLY A 166 -12.23 31.02 -2.64
CA GLY A 166 -12.55 31.90 -1.50
C GLY A 166 -13.75 31.45 -0.69
N ASP A 167 -14.49 30.43 -1.11
CA ASP A 167 -15.64 29.92 -0.38
C ASP A 167 -15.27 29.25 0.94
N SER A 168 -16.27 29.13 1.83
CA SER A 168 -16.12 28.43 3.08
C SER A 168 -16.35 26.94 2.90
N VAL A 169 -15.41 26.14 3.35
CA VAL A 169 -15.56 24.68 3.48
C VAL A 169 -15.94 24.34 4.91
N GLU A 170 -17.04 23.64 5.07
CA GLU A 170 -17.46 23.05 6.33
C GLU A 170 -17.33 21.53 6.26
N ASN A 171 -16.61 20.94 7.19
CA ASN A 171 -16.59 19.48 7.37
C ASN A 171 -17.38 19.13 8.63
N ARG A 172 -18.56 18.56 8.44
CA ARG A 172 -19.38 18.01 9.51
C ARG A 172 -19.00 16.59 9.77
N PHE A 173 -18.62 16.26 10.98
CA PHE A 173 -18.22 14.91 11.31
C PHE A 173 -18.82 14.44 12.63
N GLN A 174 -18.92 13.12 12.76
CA GLN A 174 -19.38 12.45 13.96
C GLN A 174 -18.40 11.32 14.29
N THR A 175 -17.88 11.30 15.50
CA THR A 175 -17.06 10.18 15.97
C THR A 175 -17.99 9.04 16.40
N VAL A 176 -17.68 7.82 15.94
CA VAL A 176 -18.54 6.64 16.20
C VAL A 176 -18.05 5.77 17.36
N TYR A 177 -16.89 6.09 17.91
CA TYR A 177 -16.31 5.37 19.05
C TYR A 177 -15.82 6.33 20.12
N GLN A 178 -16.08 5.98 21.37
CA GLN A 178 -15.72 6.81 22.52
C GLN A 178 -14.20 6.87 22.76
N ASN A 179 -13.47 5.80 22.46
CA ASN A 179 -12.04 5.65 22.77
C ASN A 179 -11.16 5.35 21.53
N ALA A 180 -11.72 5.41 20.33
CA ALA A 180 -10.96 5.15 19.12
C ALA A 180 -10.33 6.44 18.59
N ARG A 181 -9.13 6.33 18.04
CA ARG A 181 -8.51 7.41 17.29
C ARG A 181 -9.41 7.78 16.11
N SER A 182 -10.01 8.96 16.19
CA SER A 182 -10.80 9.57 15.13
C SER A 182 -9.99 10.74 14.58
N CYS A 183 -9.71 10.74 13.30
CA CYS A 183 -8.93 11.79 12.66
C CYS A 183 -9.31 11.97 11.19
N ILE A 184 -8.99 13.15 10.67
CA ILE A 184 -8.89 13.45 9.25
C ILE A 184 -7.44 13.81 9.02
N ASP A 185 -6.69 12.92 8.41
CA ASP A 185 -5.27 13.10 8.14
C ASP A 185 -4.97 13.19 6.64
N HIS A 186 -3.73 13.53 6.29
CA HIS A 186 -3.32 13.73 4.91
C HIS A 186 -4.22 14.69 4.13
N LEU A 187 -4.63 15.77 4.79
CA LEU A 187 -5.51 16.77 4.19
C LEU A 187 -4.72 17.63 3.21
N THR A 188 -5.03 17.50 1.92
CA THR A 188 -4.37 18.19 0.83
C THR A 188 -5.38 18.81 -0.13
N LEU A 189 -4.98 19.92 -0.74
CA LEU A 189 -5.73 20.57 -1.81
C LEU A 189 -4.94 20.41 -3.11
N GLY A 190 -5.52 19.73 -4.10
CA GLY A 190 -4.80 19.49 -5.33
C GLY A 190 -5.47 18.49 -6.25
N SER A 191 -4.71 17.83 -7.11
CA SER A 191 -5.23 16.81 -8.02
C SER A 191 -5.47 15.48 -7.30
N ALA A 192 -6.69 14.93 -7.39
CA ALA A 192 -7.00 13.59 -6.88
C ALA A 192 -6.11 12.51 -7.52
N ALA A 193 -5.81 12.63 -8.81
CA ALA A 193 -4.92 11.73 -9.52
C ALA A 193 -3.49 11.78 -8.95
N GLY A 194 -3.01 12.99 -8.62
CA GLY A 194 -1.70 13.20 -8.00
C GLY A 194 -1.60 12.56 -6.61
N GLU A 195 -2.64 12.70 -5.80
CA GLU A 195 -2.69 12.10 -4.46
C GLU A 195 -2.69 10.56 -4.52
N ILE A 196 -3.49 9.99 -5.43
CA ILE A 196 -3.52 8.54 -5.66
C ILE A 196 -2.15 8.05 -6.14
N ALA A 197 -1.55 8.73 -7.13
CA ALA A 197 -0.24 8.37 -7.65
C ALA A 197 0.85 8.46 -6.57
N GLY A 198 0.86 9.50 -5.74
CA GLY A 198 1.76 9.66 -4.61
C GLY A 198 1.63 8.55 -3.59
N THR A 199 0.40 8.18 -3.25
CA THR A 199 0.11 7.07 -2.32
C THR A 199 0.59 5.72 -2.86
N ILE A 200 0.39 5.44 -4.15
CA ILE A 200 0.86 4.21 -4.81
C ILE A 200 2.38 4.19 -4.82
N THR A 201 3.02 5.28 -5.25
CA THR A 201 4.48 5.35 -5.37
C THR A 201 5.16 5.21 -4.01
N GLY A 202 4.64 5.83 -2.96
CA GLY A 202 5.17 5.68 -1.59
C GLY A 202 5.14 4.24 -1.08
N LYS A 203 4.25 3.39 -1.61
CA LYS A 203 4.14 1.96 -1.24
C LYS A 203 4.88 1.02 -2.20
N THR A 204 5.41 1.52 -3.31
CA THR A 204 6.04 0.68 -4.36
C THR A 204 7.21 -0.12 -3.81
N VAL A 205 8.02 0.46 -2.93
CA VAL A 205 9.17 -0.23 -2.31
C VAL A 205 8.69 -1.43 -1.47
N ALA A 206 7.69 -1.23 -0.62
CA ALA A 206 7.14 -2.29 0.21
C ALA A 206 6.50 -3.40 -0.64
N PHE A 207 5.74 -3.03 -1.67
CA PHE A 207 5.11 -3.97 -2.60
C PHE A 207 6.16 -4.77 -3.37
N SER A 208 7.20 -4.12 -3.89
CA SER A 208 8.31 -4.78 -4.59
C SER A 208 9.04 -5.76 -3.68
N THR A 209 9.27 -5.40 -2.42
CA THR A 209 9.90 -6.28 -1.45
C THR A 209 9.04 -7.52 -1.17
N CYS A 210 7.72 -7.35 -0.98
CA CYS A 210 6.80 -8.48 -0.79
C CYS A 210 6.79 -9.42 -2.00
N LEU A 211 6.73 -8.88 -3.21
CA LEU A 211 6.78 -9.66 -4.45
C LEU A 211 8.08 -10.45 -4.57
N LEU A 212 9.19 -9.85 -4.15
CA LEU A 212 10.51 -10.45 -4.11
C LEU A 212 10.56 -11.66 -3.18
N LEU A 213 10.04 -11.48 -1.97
CA LEU A 213 10.00 -12.56 -0.97
C LEU A 213 9.10 -13.71 -1.43
N LEU A 214 7.94 -13.41 -2.03
CA LEU A 214 7.05 -14.42 -2.60
C LEU A 214 7.75 -15.20 -3.72
N PHE A 215 8.47 -14.53 -4.61
CA PHE A 215 9.19 -15.16 -5.70
C PHE A 215 10.35 -16.03 -5.19
N ALA A 216 11.11 -15.54 -4.20
CA ALA A 216 12.15 -16.32 -3.55
C ALA A 216 11.60 -17.58 -2.86
N GLY A 217 10.49 -17.46 -2.15
CA GLY A 217 9.79 -18.58 -1.54
C GLY A 217 9.32 -19.63 -2.56
N PHE A 218 8.76 -19.17 -3.68
CA PHE A 218 8.35 -20.03 -4.76
C PHE A 218 9.52 -20.80 -5.39
N LEU A 219 10.67 -20.14 -5.56
CA LEU A 219 11.89 -20.79 -6.06
C LEU A 219 12.41 -21.86 -5.09
N LEU A 220 12.33 -21.61 -3.78
CA LEU A 220 12.74 -22.59 -2.78
C LEU A 220 11.86 -23.85 -2.82
N ILE A 221 10.53 -23.67 -2.99
CA ILE A 221 9.60 -24.81 -3.13
C ILE A 221 9.92 -25.64 -4.37
N ILE A 222 10.23 -25.00 -5.51
CA ILE A 222 10.61 -25.73 -6.74
C ILE A 222 11.96 -26.43 -6.59
N ALA A 223 12.87 -25.89 -5.79
CA ALA A 223 14.18 -26.48 -5.58
C ALA A 223 14.14 -27.73 -4.70
N ASP A 224 13.13 -27.87 -3.87
CA ASP A 224 12.95 -28.98 -2.93
C ASP A 224 12.16 -30.17 -3.53
N ILE A 225 11.56 -29.99 -4.72
CA ILE A 225 10.90 -31.01 -5.52
C ILE A 225 11.88 -31.57 -6.57
#